data_27b710e9bcbf1150d53e5b2b4b09004c
#
_entry.id   27b710e9bcbf1150d53e5b2b4b09004c
#
_cell.length_a   1.000
_cell.length_b   1.000
_cell.length_c   1.000
_cell.angle_alpha   90.00
_cell.angle_beta   90.00
_cell.angle_gamma   90.00
#
_symmetry.space_group_name_H-M   'P 1'
#
loop_
_entity.id
_entity.type
_entity.pdbx_description
1 polymer ?
#
loop_
_entity_poly.entity_id
_entity_poly.type
_entity_poly.pdbx_seq_one_letter_code
_entity_poly.pdbx_strand_id
1 'polypeptide(L)'
;MAEVLACEVSEPEAVPVESVRSISLLGIGSGIYYGRFHQSIRDWMDHLPPAKDSAPAVFLFSTEGLPALWQMGHRPLRGALQRKGYRVIQEFHCAGRDTYGPLWLIGGLNRKRPDEHDLELARQFARNLPSPRSAVR
;
A
#
# COMPACT_ATOMS: atom_id res chain seq x y z
N MET A 1 -7.70 7.70 -2.51
CA MET A 1 -6.40 8.22 -2.04
C MET A 1 -5.70 9.03 -3.12
N ALA A 2 -5.49 8.49 -4.30
CA ALA A 2 -4.77 9.19 -5.37
C ALA A 2 -5.34 10.57 -5.73
N GLU A 3 -6.65 10.71 -5.82
CA GLU A 3 -7.31 12.01 -6.03
C GLU A 3 -6.99 13.02 -4.93
N VAL A 4 -6.99 12.59 -3.66
CA VAL A 4 -6.70 13.45 -2.52
C VAL A 4 -5.23 13.89 -2.50
N LEU A 5 -4.34 12.98 -2.90
CA LEU A 5 -2.89 13.22 -2.94
C LEU A 5 -2.43 13.87 -4.24
N ALA A 6 -3.31 13.99 -5.23
CA ALA A 6 -2.98 14.46 -6.60
C ALA A 6 -1.74 13.74 -7.17
N CYS A 7 -1.71 12.40 -7.05
CA CYS A 7 -0.58 11.59 -7.46
C CYS A 7 -0.96 10.58 -8.54
N GLU A 8 0.04 10.09 -9.26
CA GLU A 8 -0.12 8.99 -10.20
C GLU A 8 -0.30 7.66 -9.47
N VAL A 9 -1.03 6.75 -10.11
CA VAL A 9 -1.16 5.34 -9.73
C VAL A 9 -0.61 4.50 -10.88
N SER A 10 0.30 3.61 -10.56
CA SER A 10 0.93 2.73 -11.56
C SER A 10 1.06 1.31 -11.02
N GLU A 11 1.05 0.35 -11.93
CA GLU A 11 1.40 -1.02 -11.58
C GLU A 11 2.90 -1.11 -11.25
N PRO A 12 3.33 -2.02 -10.36
CA PRO A 12 4.73 -2.12 -9.95
C PRO A 12 5.70 -2.29 -11.11
N GLU A 13 5.32 -3.09 -12.09
CA GLU A 13 6.14 -3.41 -13.26
C GLU A 13 6.38 -2.18 -14.17
N ALA A 14 5.51 -1.19 -14.09
CA ALA A 14 5.63 0.06 -14.86
C ALA A 14 6.50 1.12 -14.16
N VAL A 15 6.91 0.88 -12.91
CA VAL A 15 7.67 1.85 -12.12
C VAL A 15 9.13 1.40 -12.01
N PRO A 16 10.08 2.06 -12.69
CA PRO A 16 11.49 1.79 -12.49
C PRO A 16 11.89 2.04 -11.03
N VAL A 17 12.55 1.09 -10.40
CA VAL A 17 12.93 1.20 -8.97
C VAL A 17 13.85 2.40 -8.68
N GLU A 18 14.60 2.84 -9.66
CA GLU A 18 15.48 4.01 -9.55
C GLU A 18 14.70 5.33 -9.45
N SER A 19 13.49 5.39 -10.05
CA SER A 19 12.64 6.59 -10.03
C SER A 19 12.15 6.95 -8.64
N VAL A 20 12.15 6.00 -7.72
CA VAL A 20 11.76 6.19 -6.31
C VAL A 20 12.58 7.29 -5.62
N ARG A 21 13.81 7.53 -6.08
CA ARG A 21 14.68 8.58 -5.52
C ARG A 21 14.21 10.00 -5.84
N SER A 22 13.38 10.17 -6.85
CA SER A 22 12.87 11.50 -7.28
C SER A 22 11.54 11.86 -6.64
N ILE A 23 10.93 10.98 -5.86
CA ILE A 23 9.64 11.20 -5.21
C ILE A 23 9.81 11.45 -3.71
N SER A 24 8.89 12.20 -3.11
CA SER A 24 8.91 12.53 -1.68
C SER A 24 8.03 11.63 -0.84
N LEU A 25 6.98 11.08 -1.44
CA LEU A 25 6.02 10.21 -0.77
C LEU A 25 5.66 9.04 -1.68
N LEU A 26 5.86 7.82 -1.20
CA LEU A 26 5.58 6.58 -1.91
C LEU A 26 4.45 5.83 -1.22
N GLY A 27 3.36 5.60 -1.92
CA GLY A 27 2.29 4.70 -1.48
C GLY A 27 2.47 3.31 -2.08
N ILE A 28 2.46 2.27 -1.26
CA ILE A 28 2.50 0.88 -1.70
C ILE A 28 1.22 0.20 -1.25
N GLY A 29 0.43 -0.27 -2.21
CA GLY A 29 -0.87 -0.85 -1.94
C GLY A 29 -1.15 -2.14 -2.68
N SER A 30 -1.94 -3.01 -2.06
CA SER A 30 -2.35 -4.29 -2.64
C SER A 30 -3.57 -4.86 -1.93
N GLY A 31 -4.25 -5.81 -2.56
CA GLY A 31 -5.01 -6.81 -1.82
C GLY A 31 -4.06 -7.71 -1.03
N ILE A 32 -4.55 -8.26 0.07
CA ILE A 32 -3.81 -9.26 0.84
C ILE A 32 -4.23 -10.65 0.39
N TYR A 33 -3.27 -11.41 -0.09
CA TYR A 33 -3.44 -12.77 -0.59
C TYR A 33 -2.64 -13.73 0.29
N TYR A 34 -3.31 -14.68 0.94
CA TYR A 34 -2.69 -15.62 1.87
C TYR A 34 -1.83 -14.93 2.96
N GLY A 35 -2.33 -13.82 3.49
CA GLY A 35 -1.62 -13.04 4.49
C GLY A 35 -0.41 -12.26 3.97
N ARG A 36 -0.32 -12.02 2.67
CA ARG A 36 0.80 -11.31 2.02
C ARG A 36 0.31 -10.32 0.97
N PHE A 37 1.08 -9.28 0.76
CA PHE A 37 0.93 -8.42 -0.40
C PHE A 37 1.14 -9.21 -1.70
N HIS A 38 0.54 -8.76 -2.79
CA HIS A 38 0.66 -9.40 -4.09
C HIS A 38 2.12 -9.63 -4.47
N GLN A 39 2.38 -10.72 -5.24
CA GLN A 39 3.74 -11.12 -5.61
C GLN A 39 4.46 -9.99 -6.37
N SER A 40 3.78 -9.30 -7.31
CA SER A 40 4.40 -8.21 -8.07
C SER A 40 4.95 -7.08 -7.19
N ILE A 41 4.24 -6.74 -6.10
CA ILE A 41 4.73 -5.76 -5.12
C ILE A 41 6.00 -6.27 -4.42
N ARG A 42 6.00 -7.53 -4.03
CA ARG A 42 7.15 -8.13 -3.33
C ARG A 42 8.37 -8.22 -4.23
N ASP A 43 8.17 -8.65 -5.47
CA ASP A 43 9.24 -8.73 -6.48
C ASP A 43 9.81 -7.35 -6.80
N TRP A 44 8.96 -6.35 -6.98
CA TRP A 44 9.38 -4.98 -7.19
C TRP A 44 10.17 -4.44 -6.00
N MET A 45 9.69 -4.70 -4.78
CA MET A 45 10.38 -4.30 -3.55
C MET A 45 11.75 -4.93 -3.37
N ASP A 46 11.92 -6.19 -3.81
CA ASP A 46 13.21 -6.87 -3.71
C ASP A 46 14.28 -6.16 -4.54
N HIS A 47 13.87 -5.53 -5.64
CA HIS A 47 14.74 -4.75 -6.52
C HIS A 47 14.93 -3.28 -6.08
N LEU A 48 14.17 -2.79 -5.09
CA LEU A 48 14.37 -1.45 -4.57
C LEU A 48 15.79 -1.25 -4.06
N PRO A 49 16.47 -0.18 -4.48
CA PRO A 49 17.79 0.14 -3.97
C PRO A 49 17.72 0.51 -2.48
N PRO A 50 18.81 0.37 -1.73
CA PRO A 50 18.87 0.90 -0.37
C PRO A 50 18.54 2.38 -0.33
N ALA A 51 17.78 2.77 0.69
CA ALA A 51 17.42 4.16 0.92
C ALA A 51 18.67 5.01 1.18
N LYS A 52 18.63 6.25 0.66
CA LYS A 52 19.61 7.29 0.93
C LYS A 52 18.91 8.48 1.56
N ASP A 53 19.64 9.53 1.90
CA ASP A 53 19.11 10.72 2.59
C ASP A 53 17.87 11.35 1.92
N SER A 54 17.74 11.20 0.61
CA SER A 54 16.59 11.68 -0.19
C SER A 54 15.50 10.64 -0.42
N ALA A 55 15.53 9.50 0.26
CA ALA A 55 14.50 8.47 0.08
C ALA A 55 13.12 8.97 0.49
N PRO A 56 12.06 8.57 -0.22
CA PRO A 56 10.70 8.96 0.10
C PRO A 56 10.26 8.42 1.46
N ALA A 57 9.35 9.15 2.11
CA ALA A 57 8.53 8.56 3.15
C ALA A 57 7.56 7.55 2.50
N VAL A 58 7.33 6.43 3.15
CA VAL A 58 6.48 5.34 2.62
C VAL A 58 5.22 5.20 3.46
N PHE A 59 4.08 5.02 2.81
CA PHE A 59 2.88 4.53 3.48
C PHE A 59 2.39 3.25 2.81
N LEU A 60 1.80 2.37 3.61
CA LEU A 60 1.25 1.11 3.14
C LEU A 60 -0.28 1.15 3.20
N PHE A 61 -0.94 0.52 2.25
CA PHE A 61 -2.38 0.34 2.31
C PHE A 61 -2.80 -0.99 1.70
N SER A 62 -3.84 -1.59 2.27
CA SER A 62 -4.34 -2.88 1.79
C SER A 62 -5.86 -3.02 1.92
N THR A 63 -6.38 -3.95 1.11
CA THR A 63 -7.71 -4.51 1.30
C THR A 63 -7.57 -6.00 1.60
N GLU A 64 -8.39 -6.51 2.52
CA GLU A 64 -8.29 -7.90 2.97
C GLU A 64 -9.64 -8.48 3.35
N GLY A 65 -9.78 -9.80 3.18
CA GLY A 65 -10.99 -10.52 3.56
C GLY A 65 -11.19 -10.57 5.07
N LEU A 66 -10.10 -10.60 5.85
CA LEU A 66 -10.10 -10.63 7.31
C LEU A 66 -9.31 -9.45 7.87
N PRO A 67 -9.93 -8.26 8.02
CA PRO A 67 -9.22 -7.04 8.45
C PRO A 67 -8.52 -7.17 9.80
N ALA A 68 -8.99 -8.04 10.69
CA ALA A 68 -8.35 -8.27 11.99
C ALA A 68 -6.92 -8.85 11.86
N LEU A 69 -6.58 -9.45 10.71
CA LEU A 69 -5.28 -10.07 10.45
C LEU A 69 -4.35 -9.21 9.58
N TRP A 70 -4.68 -7.95 9.36
CA TRP A 70 -3.93 -7.03 8.47
C TRP A 70 -2.42 -6.99 8.75
N GLN A 71 -2.03 -7.09 10.01
CA GLN A 71 -0.62 -7.06 10.38
C GLN A 71 0.18 -8.23 9.81
N MET A 72 -0.46 -9.37 9.52
CA MET A 72 0.22 -10.51 8.91
C MET A 72 0.78 -10.16 7.53
N GLY A 73 0.06 -9.34 6.76
CA GLY A 73 0.54 -8.85 5.46
C GLY A 73 1.50 -7.67 5.57
N HIS A 74 1.20 -6.73 6.45
CA HIS A 74 1.95 -5.48 6.57
C HIS A 74 3.32 -5.65 7.25
N ARG A 75 3.42 -6.47 8.31
CA ARG A 75 4.67 -6.63 9.08
C ARG A 75 5.86 -7.09 8.23
N PRO A 76 5.75 -8.12 7.38
CA PRO A 76 6.88 -8.55 6.55
C PRO A 76 7.32 -7.46 5.57
N LEU A 77 6.37 -6.77 4.94
CA LEU A 77 6.65 -5.71 3.97
C LEU A 77 7.30 -4.50 4.65
N ARG A 78 6.74 -4.05 5.77
CA ARG A 78 7.33 -2.98 6.58
C ARG A 78 8.75 -3.32 7.02
N GLY A 79 8.97 -4.53 7.54
CA GLY A 79 10.30 -5.00 7.95
C GLY A 79 11.30 -5.01 6.80
N ALA A 80 10.89 -5.43 5.61
CA ALA A 80 11.74 -5.42 4.42
C ALA A 80 12.13 -3.99 4.00
N LEU A 81 11.16 -3.06 4.01
CA LEU A 81 11.42 -1.64 3.73
C LEU A 81 12.37 -1.02 4.75
N GLN A 82 12.14 -1.27 6.04
CA GLN A 82 12.99 -0.76 7.11
C GLN A 82 14.42 -1.30 7.02
N ARG A 83 14.62 -2.58 6.68
CA ARG A 83 15.96 -3.14 6.44
C ARG A 83 16.70 -2.46 5.29
N LYS A 84 15.95 -1.98 4.29
CA LYS A 84 16.50 -1.19 3.18
C LYS A 84 16.68 0.30 3.54
N GLY A 85 16.28 0.73 4.74
CA GLY A 85 16.42 2.09 5.24
C GLY A 85 15.25 3.03 4.93
N TYR A 86 14.16 2.52 4.34
CA TYR A 86 12.96 3.32 4.09
C TYR A 86 12.15 3.53 5.37
N ARG A 87 11.60 4.73 5.53
CA ARG A 87 10.76 5.08 6.66
C ARG A 87 9.29 4.87 6.32
N VAL A 88 8.68 3.84 6.89
CA VAL A 88 7.23 3.64 6.83
C VAL A 88 6.56 4.54 7.86
N ILE A 89 5.77 5.51 7.41
CA ILE A 89 5.21 6.56 8.25
C ILE A 89 3.79 6.27 8.71
N GLN A 90 2.99 5.64 7.88
CA GLN A 90 1.60 5.28 8.19
C GLN A 90 1.16 4.03 7.43
N GLU A 91 0.14 3.38 7.95
CA GLU A 91 -0.46 2.20 7.34
C GLU A 91 -1.99 2.31 7.41
N PHE A 92 -2.66 1.90 6.34
CA PHE A 92 -4.11 1.85 6.23
C PHE A 92 -4.54 0.48 5.74
N HIS A 93 -5.64 -0.01 6.28
CA HIS A 93 -6.28 -1.23 5.79
C HIS A 93 -7.80 -1.11 5.87
N CYS A 94 -8.49 -1.82 5.01
CA CYS A 94 -9.94 -1.95 5.09
C CYS A 94 -10.39 -3.32 4.58
N ALA A 95 -11.65 -3.65 4.84
CA ALA A 95 -12.23 -4.87 4.32
C ALA A 95 -12.28 -4.83 2.78
N GLY A 96 -11.89 -5.91 2.16
CA GLY A 96 -12.03 -6.17 0.74
C GLY A 96 -12.88 -7.40 0.49
N ARG A 97 -13.40 -7.53 -0.74
CA ARG A 97 -14.14 -8.73 -1.13
C ARG A 97 -13.18 -9.92 -1.17
N ASP A 98 -13.54 -10.98 -0.47
CA ASP A 98 -12.81 -12.24 -0.46
C ASP A 98 -13.63 -13.34 -1.13
N THR A 99 -13.11 -13.92 -2.19
CA THR A 99 -13.75 -15.02 -2.96
C THR A 99 -12.91 -16.30 -2.92
N TYR A 100 -11.94 -16.39 -2.02
CA TYR A 100 -11.04 -17.53 -1.94
C TYR A 100 -11.71 -18.82 -1.45
N GLY A 101 -11.30 -19.95 -2.04
CA GLY A 101 -11.76 -21.28 -1.66
C GLY A 101 -13.29 -21.44 -1.78
N PRO A 102 -13.97 -22.04 -0.81
CA PRO A 102 -15.41 -22.26 -0.84
C PRO A 102 -16.22 -20.95 -0.80
N LEU A 103 -15.60 -19.82 -0.47
CA LEU A 103 -16.28 -18.53 -0.41
C LEU A 103 -16.84 -18.08 -1.76
N TRP A 104 -16.25 -18.51 -2.88
CA TRP A 104 -16.77 -18.18 -4.20
C TRP A 104 -18.17 -18.76 -4.45
N LEU A 105 -18.51 -19.92 -3.84
CA LEU A 105 -19.83 -20.56 -3.97
C LEU A 105 -20.97 -19.69 -3.42
N ILE A 106 -20.67 -18.91 -2.39
CA ILE A 106 -21.62 -17.98 -1.76
C ILE A 106 -21.44 -16.53 -2.25
N GLY A 107 -20.59 -16.33 -3.27
CA GLY A 107 -20.30 -15.03 -3.88
C GLY A 107 -19.23 -14.20 -3.13
N GLY A 108 -18.49 -14.82 -2.21
CA GLY A 108 -17.39 -14.20 -1.48
C GLY A 108 -17.80 -13.58 -0.16
N LEU A 109 -16.79 -13.36 0.69
CA LEU A 109 -16.90 -12.61 1.93
C LEU A 109 -16.83 -11.11 1.62
N ASN A 110 -17.51 -10.26 2.44
CA ASN A 110 -17.46 -8.80 2.28
C ASN A 110 -17.87 -8.32 0.87
N ARG A 111 -18.95 -8.85 0.30
CA ARG A 111 -19.39 -8.60 -1.09
C ARG A 111 -19.52 -7.12 -1.46
N LYS A 112 -19.85 -6.27 -0.48
CA LYS A 112 -20.05 -4.82 -0.65
C LYS A 112 -18.86 -4.00 -0.16
N ARG A 113 -17.70 -4.62 0.06
CA ARG A 113 -16.51 -3.93 0.53
C ARG A 113 -15.44 -3.80 -0.58
N PRO A 114 -14.68 -2.71 -0.59
CA PRO A 114 -14.84 -1.52 0.25
C PRO A 114 -16.14 -0.77 -0.07
N ASP A 115 -16.83 -0.29 0.97
CA ASP A 115 -18.03 0.55 0.84
C ASP A 115 -17.70 2.04 0.93
N GLU A 116 -18.72 2.92 0.89
CA GLU A 116 -18.48 4.37 0.95
C GLU A 116 -17.85 4.81 2.27
N HIS A 117 -18.13 4.11 3.36
CA HIS A 117 -17.47 4.37 4.64
C HIS A 117 -15.97 4.06 4.58
N ASP A 118 -15.59 2.92 4.00
CA ASP A 118 -14.19 2.55 3.79
C ASP A 118 -13.47 3.56 2.90
N LEU A 119 -14.15 4.03 1.84
CA LEU A 119 -13.61 5.04 0.93
C LEU A 119 -13.39 6.37 1.64
N GLU A 120 -14.32 6.79 2.52
CA GLU A 120 -14.14 8.03 3.29
C GLU A 120 -13.01 7.90 4.31
N LEU A 121 -12.87 6.76 4.98
CA LEU A 121 -11.72 6.50 5.85
C LEU A 121 -10.41 6.57 5.08
N ALA A 122 -10.39 6.03 3.86
CA ALA A 122 -9.22 6.11 2.99
C ALA A 122 -8.90 7.55 2.55
N ARG A 123 -9.92 8.39 2.31
CA ARG A 123 -9.73 9.81 2.01
C ARG A 123 -9.19 10.57 3.23
N GLN A 124 -9.73 10.31 4.42
CA GLN A 124 -9.24 10.91 5.68
C GLN A 124 -7.80 10.50 5.96
N PHE A 125 -7.47 9.23 5.79
CA PHE A 125 -6.09 8.76 5.89
C PHE A 125 -5.17 9.52 4.94
N ALA A 126 -5.55 9.67 3.67
CA ALA A 126 -4.77 10.40 2.68
C ALA A 126 -4.58 11.88 3.03
N ARG A 127 -5.61 12.55 3.59
CA ARG A 127 -5.50 13.95 4.06
C ARG A 127 -4.54 14.12 5.23
N ASN A 128 -4.36 13.08 6.04
CA ASN A 128 -3.48 13.09 7.21
C ASN A 128 -2.03 12.70 6.87
N LEU A 129 -1.76 12.26 5.65
CA LEU A 129 -0.40 12.05 5.19
C LEU A 129 0.33 13.39 5.05
N PRO A 130 1.65 13.44 5.31
CA PRO A 130 2.40 14.65 5.04
C PRO A 130 2.27 15.00 3.57
N SER A 131 1.95 16.27 3.30
CA SER A 131 1.91 16.77 1.92
C SER A 131 3.24 16.44 1.24
N PRO A 132 3.22 15.96 -0.02
CA PRO A 132 4.42 15.86 -0.78
C PRO A 132 5.11 17.22 -0.69
N ARG A 133 6.30 17.27 -0.10
CA ARG A 133 7.06 18.52 -0.14
C ARG A 133 7.18 18.87 -1.61
N SER A 134 6.50 19.94 -2.03
CA SER A 134 6.90 20.63 -3.24
C SER A 134 8.41 20.68 -3.16
N ALA A 135 9.08 20.13 -4.14
CA ALA A 135 10.52 20.27 -4.23
C ALA A 135 10.80 21.77 -4.32
N VAL A 136 10.84 22.42 -3.17
CA VAL A 136 11.35 23.77 -3.06
C VAL A 136 12.84 23.59 -3.28
N ARG A 137 13.24 24.09 -4.40
CA ARG A 137 14.63 24.17 -4.83
C ARG A 137 15.51 24.77 -3.76
#